data_2aa0c5b3d77500aac60a78558e99b6a7
#
_entry.id   2aa0c5b3d77500aac60a78558e99b6a7
#
_cell.length_a   1.000
_cell.length_b   1.000
_cell.length_c   1.000
_cell.angle_alpha   90.00
_cell.angle_beta   90.00
_cell.angle_gamma   90.00
#
_symmetry.space_group_name_H-M   'P 1'
#
loop_
_entity.id
_entity.type
_entity.pdbx_description
1 polymer ?
#
loop_
_entity_poly.entity_id
_entity_poly.type
_entity_poly.pdbx_seq_one_letter_code
_entity_poly.pdbx_strand_id
1 'polypeptide(L)'
;MNAKPLVVITTRLPPAICGIGTYSWRLREHWPNESRSIEFFTVDPGASPRGDRVVSFANRADDLLTELRRIASADVLLHYAGRAFHRYGFPFWLSRVLKTWKREKPESRLTVFFHELPGPLPITSRHYWLGELNKRVVRRLADIADVLITNTEHHEKALRKISGRADIHLVPIGSNIEPAAANSDQPRKRTEFVLFGLPFGRVQTRQLFASHVDRWRAAGRLTKLHVIGPEANDPDAENHGVLEPVEISRLLQSAGFCLTNASEATWSKSTTFMAAAAHGCVPVIAGARRNEAPLSYAVAADEINSISDDEVTERRAQLARWYGENADWGVTARKIAALVSPA
;
A
#
# COMPACT_ATOMS: atom_id res chain seq x y z
N MET A 1 26.03 20.59 -7.10
CA MET A 1 26.48 19.19 -6.90
C MET A 1 25.41 18.29 -7.52
N ASN A 2 25.79 17.30 -8.33
CA ASN A 2 24.81 16.35 -8.84
C ASN A 2 24.26 15.51 -7.66
N ALA A 3 22.92 15.37 -7.58
CA ALA A 3 22.31 14.52 -6.56
C ALA A 3 22.84 13.08 -6.68
N LYS A 4 23.07 12.40 -5.54
CA LYS A 4 23.46 10.99 -5.54
C LYS A 4 22.40 10.15 -6.29
N PRO A 5 22.78 9.10 -7.03
CA PRO A 5 21.83 8.19 -7.61
C PRO A 5 20.96 7.55 -6.52
N LEU A 6 19.71 7.24 -6.85
CA LEU A 6 18.80 6.49 -5.99
C LEU A 6 18.75 5.04 -6.45
N VAL A 7 19.04 4.11 -5.56
CA VAL A 7 18.82 2.69 -5.78
C VAL A 7 17.55 2.27 -5.03
N VAL A 8 16.57 1.75 -5.76
CA VAL A 8 15.34 1.21 -5.21
C VAL A 8 15.42 -0.31 -5.19
N ILE A 9 15.57 -0.90 -4.01
CA ILE A 9 15.53 -2.36 -3.83
C ILE A 9 14.10 -2.76 -3.58
N THR A 10 13.54 -3.54 -4.51
CA THR A 10 12.15 -3.99 -4.47
C THR A 10 12.03 -5.46 -4.90
N THR A 11 10.82 -5.97 -4.99
CA THR A 11 10.58 -7.40 -5.26
C THR A 11 10.47 -7.68 -6.76
N ARG A 12 9.32 -7.38 -7.34
CA ARG A 12 8.99 -7.61 -8.77
C ARG A 12 8.32 -6.36 -9.30
N LEU A 13 8.78 -5.86 -10.42
CA LEU A 13 8.12 -4.75 -11.10
C LEU A 13 7.01 -5.26 -12.04
N PRO A 14 6.06 -4.42 -12.43
CA PRO A 14 5.12 -4.75 -13.50
C PRO A 14 5.84 -5.25 -14.76
N PRO A 15 5.23 -6.17 -15.53
CA PRO A 15 3.82 -6.60 -15.45
C PRO A 15 3.53 -7.67 -14.38
N ALA A 16 4.48 -8.05 -13.55
CA ALA A 16 4.24 -9.00 -12.47
C ALA A 16 3.25 -8.44 -11.44
N ILE A 17 2.28 -9.27 -11.02
CA ILE A 17 1.32 -8.88 -9.98
C ILE A 17 2.02 -8.90 -8.62
N CYS A 18 2.39 -7.74 -8.14
CA CYS A 18 3.06 -7.55 -6.85
C CYS A 18 2.74 -6.18 -6.26
N GLY A 19 2.08 -6.13 -5.10
CA GLY A 19 1.69 -4.87 -4.46
C GLY A 19 2.89 -3.94 -4.15
N ILE A 20 4.03 -4.50 -3.72
CA ILE A 20 5.24 -3.72 -3.43
C ILE A 20 5.89 -3.23 -4.74
N GLY A 21 5.93 -4.07 -5.76
CA GLY A 21 6.44 -3.69 -7.08
C GLY A 21 5.59 -2.58 -7.72
N THR A 22 4.27 -2.71 -7.67
CA THR A 22 3.35 -1.66 -8.12
C THR A 22 3.53 -0.37 -7.33
N TYR A 23 3.73 -0.47 -6.00
CA TYR A 23 4.04 0.70 -5.17
C TYR A 23 5.34 1.39 -5.62
N SER A 24 6.41 0.62 -5.82
CA SER A 24 7.72 1.15 -6.28
C SER A 24 7.61 1.79 -7.67
N TRP A 25 6.81 1.19 -8.56
CA TRP A 25 6.52 1.71 -9.88
C TRP A 25 5.81 3.08 -9.81
N ARG A 26 4.69 3.15 -9.06
CA ARG A 26 3.91 4.38 -8.89
C ARG A 26 4.75 5.49 -8.22
N LEU A 27 5.53 5.13 -7.22
CA LEU A 27 6.45 6.06 -6.58
C LEU A 27 7.41 6.69 -7.60
N ARG A 28 7.95 5.89 -8.54
CA ARG A 28 8.83 6.39 -9.60
C ARG A 28 8.09 7.31 -10.59
N GLU A 29 6.89 6.95 -11.00
CA GLU A 29 6.08 7.78 -11.91
C GLU A 29 5.87 9.19 -11.37
N HIS A 30 5.77 9.34 -10.06
CA HIS A 30 5.52 10.61 -9.38
C HIS A 30 6.74 11.19 -8.67
N TRP A 31 7.94 10.66 -8.92
CA TRP A 31 9.16 11.14 -8.26
C TRP A 31 9.44 12.60 -8.62
N PRO A 32 9.62 13.51 -7.60
CA PRO A 32 9.63 14.96 -7.82
C PRO A 32 10.85 15.46 -8.61
N ASN A 33 11.97 14.73 -8.60
CA ASN A 33 13.17 15.08 -9.36
C ASN A 33 13.35 14.12 -10.53
N GLU A 34 12.88 14.51 -11.72
CA GLU A 34 12.95 13.72 -12.93
C GLU A 34 14.39 13.50 -13.43
N SER A 35 15.30 14.43 -13.18
CA SER A 35 16.70 14.34 -13.60
C SER A 35 17.56 13.43 -12.70
N ARG A 36 17.03 13.00 -11.56
CA ARG A 36 17.76 12.09 -10.68
C ARG A 36 17.87 10.71 -11.31
N SER A 37 19.09 10.19 -11.39
CA SER A 37 19.31 8.79 -11.80
C SER A 37 18.69 7.84 -10.77
N ILE A 38 17.81 6.94 -11.22
CA ILE A 38 17.19 5.90 -10.41
C ILE A 38 17.49 4.54 -11.04
N GLU A 39 17.91 3.58 -10.21
CA GLU A 39 18.13 2.21 -10.60
C GLU A 39 17.27 1.29 -9.74
N PHE A 40 16.61 0.32 -10.38
CA PHE A 40 15.83 -0.71 -9.68
C PHE A 40 16.62 -1.98 -9.52
N PHE A 41 16.74 -2.46 -8.29
CA PHE A 41 17.31 -3.75 -7.97
C PHE A 41 16.16 -4.67 -7.52
N THR A 42 15.92 -5.75 -8.28
CA THR A 42 14.72 -6.59 -8.14
C THR A 42 15.07 -8.05 -7.96
N VAL A 43 14.20 -8.81 -7.29
CA VAL A 43 14.34 -10.27 -7.17
C VAL A 43 14.18 -10.94 -8.53
N ASP A 44 13.17 -10.53 -9.29
CA ASP A 44 12.91 -10.99 -10.65
C ASP A 44 13.01 -9.81 -11.62
N PRO A 45 13.46 -10.05 -12.85
CA PRO A 45 13.54 -9.00 -13.86
C PRO A 45 12.15 -8.43 -14.17
N GLY A 46 12.09 -7.15 -14.50
CA GLY A 46 10.88 -6.43 -14.85
C GLY A 46 11.23 -5.18 -15.66
N ALA A 47 10.21 -4.43 -16.07
CA ALA A 47 10.41 -3.15 -16.74
C ALA A 47 10.42 -2.01 -15.71
N SER A 48 11.01 -0.87 -16.08
CA SER A 48 10.89 0.39 -15.34
C SER A 48 9.83 1.29 -16.00
N PRO A 49 9.10 2.10 -15.22
CA PRO A 49 8.09 3.02 -15.78
C PRO A 49 8.67 4.09 -16.70
N ARG A 50 9.92 4.46 -16.51
CA ARG A 50 10.59 5.54 -17.27
C ARG A 50 11.88 5.09 -17.98
N GLY A 51 12.05 3.79 -18.25
CA GLY A 51 13.25 3.26 -18.87
C GLY A 51 14.47 3.28 -17.95
N ASP A 52 14.31 3.42 -16.64
CA ASP A 52 15.42 3.34 -15.70
C ASP A 52 16.06 1.95 -15.73
N ARG A 53 17.33 1.86 -15.35
CA ARG A 53 18.05 0.60 -15.29
C ARG A 53 17.42 -0.35 -14.27
N VAL A 54 17.11 -1.57 -14.70
CA VAL A 54 16.61 -2.64 -13.83
C VAL A 54 17.64 -3.76 -13.78
N VAL A 55 18.02 -4.14 -12.56
CA VAL A 55 19.00 -5.19 -12.29
C VAL A 55 18.33 -6.29 -11.49
N SER A 56 18.42 -7.53 -11.96
CA SER A 56 17.99 -8.69 -11.18
C SER A 56 19.15 -9.26 -10.36
N PHE A 57 18.87 -9.60 -9.10
CA PHE A 57 19.81 -10.29 -8.23
C PHE A 57 19.36 -11.75 -8.01
N ALA A 58 19.45 -12.55 -9.06
CA ALA A 58 19.01 -13.96 -9.06
C ALA A 58 19.77 -14.80 -8.02
N ASN A 59 21.11 -14.63 -7.91
CA ASN A 59 21.95 -15.26 -6.87
C ASN A 59 21.92 -14.48 -5.54
N ARG A 60 20.96 -13.59 -5.39
CA ARG A 60 20.62 -12.84 -4.16
C ARG A 60 21.82 -12.07 -3.56
N ALA A 61 22.56 -12.69 -2.62
CA ALA A 61 23.53 -11.97 -1.81
C ALA A 61 24.70 -11.42 -2.63
N ASP A 62 25.30 -12.25 -3.48
CA ASP A 62 26.52 -11.89 -4.23
C ASP A 62 26.22 -10.91 -5.36
N ASP A 63 25.11 -11.12 -6.08
CA ASP A 63 24.68 -10.22 -7.14
C ASP A 63 24.32 -8.84 -6.57
N LEU A 64 23.51 -8.79 -5.49
CA LEU A 64 23.11 -7.53 -4.87
C LEU A 64 24.31 -6.75 -4.33
N LEU A 65 25.24 -7.43 -3.66
CA LEU A 65 26.43 -6.76 -3.12
C LEU A 65 27.34 -6.24 -4.25
N THR A 66 27.53 -7.03 -5.30
CA THR A 66 28.33 -6.63 -6.46
C THR A 66 27.77 -5.39 -7.14
N GLU A 67 26.48 -5.36 -7.39
CA GLU A 67 25.83 -4.20 -8.02
C GLU A 67 25.85 -2.96 -7.11
N LEU A 68 25.63 -3.11 -5.81
CA LEU A 68 25.74 -2.01 -4.86
C LEU A 68 27.16 -1.45 -4.77
N ARG A 69 28.19 -2.29 -4.87
CA ARG A 69 29.60 -1.87 -4.89
C ARG A 69 29.99 -1.09 -6.15
N ARG A 70 29.34 -1.38 -7.28
CA ARG A 70 29.57 -0.69 -8.57
C ARG A 70 29.28 0.81 -8.45
N ILE A 71 28.35 1.21 -7.59
CA ILE A 71 27.98 2.60 -7.40
C ILE A 71 28.86 3.21 -6.32
N ALA A 72 29.52 4.33 -6.63
CA ALA A 72 30.49 4.96 -5.72
C ALA A 72 29.82 5.38 -4.40
N SER A 73 28.72 6.14 -4.48
CA SER A 73 27.84 6.44 -3.35
C SER A 73 26.40 6.56 -3.84
N ALA A 74 25.44 6.11 -3.04
CA ALA A 74 24.03 6.12 -3.40
C ALA A 74 23.14 6.37 -2.20
N ASP A 75 21.94 6.92 -2.45
CA ASP A 75 20.83 6.77 -1.54
C ASP A 75 20.10 5.46 -1.89
N VAL A 76 19.88 4.61 -0.93
CA VAL A 76 19.18 3.33 -1.12
C VAL A 76 17.84 3.36 -0.41
N LEU A 77 16.78 3.05 -1.15
CA LEU A 77 15.43 2.83 -0.63
C LEU A 77 15.10 1.33 -0.73
N LEU A 78 15.06 0.65 0.39
CA LEU A 78 14.62 -0.74 0.48
C LEU A 78 13.13 -0.81 0.79
N HIS A 79 12.34 -1.38 -0.10
CA HIS A 79 10.96 -1.79 0.17
C HIS A 79 10.95 -3.20 0.78
N TYR A 80 10.81 -3.28 2.11
CA TYR A 80 10.93 -4.53 2.83
C TYR A 80 9.57 -5.20 3.12
N ALA A 81 9.46 -6.46 2.70
CA ALA A 81 8.50 -7.45 3.19
C ALA A 81 9.22 -8.78 3.28
N GLY A 82 9.27 -9.40 4.45
CA GLY A 82 10.14 -10.57 4.68
C GLY A 82 9.91 -11.73 3.70
N ARG A 83 8.63 -12.02 3.37
CA ARG A 83 8.27 -13.12 2.44
C ARG A 83 8.61 -12.83 0.99
N ALA A 84 8.77 -11.60 0.62
CA ALA A 84 9.15 -11.21 -0.72
C ALA A 84 10.62 -11.56 -1.05
N PHE A 85 11.47 -11.57 -0.03
CA PHE A 85 12.91 -11.88 -0.16
C PHE A 85 13.28 -13.28 0.33
N HIS A 86 12.40 -13.97 1.05
CA HIS A 86 12.66 -15.32 1.58
C HIS A 86 11.35 -16.08 1.82
N ARG A 87 11.24 -17.33 1.32
CA ARG A 87 10.02 -18.16 1.39
C ARG A 87 9.39 -18.26 2.79
N TYR A 88 10.21 -18.21 3.84
CA TYR A 88 9.75 -18.26 5.24
C TYR A 88 9.75 -16.89 5.94
N GLY A 89 10.08 -15.80 5.23
CA GLY A 89 9.98 -14.44 5.71
C GLY A 89 11.17 -13.89 6.51
N PHE A 90 12.32 -14.59 6.56
CA PHE A 90 13.51 -14.14 7.31
C PHE A 90 14.78 -14.06 6.44
N PRO A 91 14.91 -13.09 5.54
CA PRO A 91 16.04 -12.93 4.63
C PRO A 91 17.28 -12.39 5.36
N PHE A 92 17.96 -13.20 6.18
CA PHE A 92 19.19 -12.82 6.87
C PHE A 92 20.30 -12.38 5.91
N TRP A 93 20.33 -12.97 4.71
CA TRP A 93 21.29 -12.62 3.67
C TRP A 93 21.17 -11.13 3.30
N LEU A 94 19.95 -10.60 3.16
CA LEU A 94 19.70 -9.20 2.80
C LEU A 94 20.27 -8.24 3.84
N SER A 95 20.01 -8.50 5.14
CA SER A 95 20.56 -7.67 6.21
C SER A 95 22.09 -7.72 6.30
N ARG A 96 22.71 -8.88 5.95
CA ARG A 96 24.18 -9.01 5.88
C ARG A 96 24.77 -8.19 4.73
N VAL A 97 24.19 -8.32 3.54
CA VAL A 97 24.63 -7.58 2.34
C VAL A 97 24.56 -6.07 2.60
N LEU A 98 23.43 -5.57 3.07
CA LEU A 98 23.27 -4.14 3.33
C LEU A 98 24.19 -3.63 4.46
N LYS A 99 24.43 -4.44 5.48
CA LYS A 99 25.41 -4.10 6.53
C LYS A 99 26.82 -4.02 5.98
N THR A 100 27.22 -4.97 5.13
CA THR A 100 28.54 -4.97 4.47
C THR A 100 28.69 -3.75 3.59
N TRP A 101 27.71 -3.52 2.71
CA TRP A 101 27.72 -2.35 1.82
C TRP A 101 27.78 -1.02 2.59
N LYS A 102 26.96 -0.85 3.63
CA LYS A 102 26.94 0.38 4.43
C LYS A 102 28.30 0.66 5.14
N ARG A 103 29.01 -0.39 5.54
CA ARG A 103 30.38 -0.26 6.11
C ARG A 103 31.40 0.12 5.07
N GLU A 104 31.27 -0.36 3.84
CA GLU A 104 32.16 -0.03 2.72
C GLU A 104 31.87 1.35 2.11
N LYS A 105 30.63 1.84 2.25
CA LYS A 105 30.13 3.10 1.68
C LYS A 105 29.45 3.96 2.77
N PRO A 106 30.20 4.46 3.78
CA PRO A 106 29.63 5.17 4.93
C PRO A 106 28.91 6.46 4.54
N GLU A 107 29.29 7.09 3.43
CA GLU A 107 28.65 8.28 2.88
C GLU A 107 27.31 8.01 2.19
N SER A 108 27.00 6.76 1.91
CA SER A 108 25.72 6.32 1.34
C SER A 108 24.63 6.26 2.39
N ARG A 109 23.39 6.49 1.98
CA ARG A 109 22.24 6.52 2.91
C ARG A 109 21.32 5.31 2.66
N LEU A 110 20.85 4.70 3.73
CA LEU A 110 19.89 3.58 3.67
C LEU A 110 18.56 3.98 4.31
N THR A 111 17.52 4.03 3.51
CA THR A 111 16.13 4.15 3.96
C THR A 111 15.44 2.79 3.84
N VAL A 112 14.79 2.33 4.90
CA VAL A 112 14.03 1.08 4.88
C VAL A 112 12.55 1.36 5.09
N PHE A 113 11.75 1.00 4.07
CA PHE A 113 10.31 1.06 4.14
C PHE A 113 9.74 -0.33 4.47
N PHE A 114 9.27 -0.50 5.68
CA PHE A 114 8.66 -1.75 6.16
C PHE A 114 7.18 -1.81 5.77
N HIS A 115 6.86 -2.55 4.71
CA HIS A 115 5.47 -2.78 4.26
C HIS A 115 4.74 -3.83 5.09
N GLU A 116 5.50 -4.82 5.59
CA GLU A 116 4.99 -5.91 6.41
C GLU A 116 5.92 -6.18 7.58
N LEU A 117 5.34 -6.45 8.73
CA LEU A 117 6.02 -6.88 9.93
C LEU A 117 5.41 -8.19 10.44
N PRO A 118 6.18 -9.03 11.15
CA PRO A 118 5.63 -10.22 11.77
C PRO A 118 4.60 -9.84 12.84
N GLY A 119 3.38 -10.34 12.69
CA GLY A 119 2.32 -10.19 13.67
C GLY A 119 2.54 -11.04 14.95
N PRO A 120 1.76 -10.79 15.99
CA PRO A 120 1.74 -11.63 17.18
C PRO A 120 1.15 -12.99 16.82
N LEU A 121 1.83 -14.08 17.25
CA LEU A 121 1.38 -15.45 17.05
C LEU A 121 1.50 -16.20 18.38
N PRO A 122 0.65 -17.20 18.66
CA PRO A 122 0.79 -18.06 19.84
C PRO A 122 2.12 -18.79 19.82
N ILE A 123 2.77 -18.90 20.97
CA ILE A 123 4.07 -19.58 21.13
C ILE A 123 4.01 -21.06 20.72
N THR A 124 2.84 -21.67 20.78
CA THR A 124 2.58 -23.04 20.36
C THR A 124 2.53 -23.21 18.83
N SER A 125 2.43 -22.10 18.07
CA SER A 125 2.45 -22.16 16.62
C SER A 125 3.87 -22.26 16.09
N ARG A 126 4.11 -23.17 15.14
CA ARG A 126 5.38 -23.23 14.38
C ARG A 126 5.71 -21.89 13.71
N HIS A 127 4.69 -21.11 13.36
CA HIS A 127 4.85 -19.79 12.75
C HIS A 127 5.34 -18.73 13.75
N TYR A 128 5.20 -18.95 15.05
CA TYR A 128 5.77 -18.07 16.08
C TYR A 128 7.29 -17.95 15.92
N TRP A 129 7.99 -19.08 15.83
CA TRP A 129 9.45 -19.10 15.71
C TRP A 129 9.94 -18.46 14.39
N LEU A 130 9.20 -18.66 13.30
CA LEU A 130 9.48 -17.97 12.04
C LEU A 130 9.29 -16.46 12.18
N GLY A 131 8.27 -16.02 12.92
CA GLY A 131 8.06 -14.63 13.27
C GLY A 131 9.21 -14.04 14.08
N GLU A 132 9.72 -14.76 15.08
CA GLU A 132 10.87 -14.33 15.88
C GLU A 132 12.16 -14.20 15.04
N LEU A 133 12.38 -15.12 14.09
CA LEU A 133 13.49 -15.00 13.14
C LEU A 133 13.34 -13.77 12.24
N ASN A 134 12.12 -13.49 11.78
CA ASN A 134 11.85 -12.28 10.99
C ASN A 134 12.06 -11.00 11.84
N LYS A 135 11.61 -10.96 13.11
CA LYS A 135 11.89 -9.83 14.01
C LYS A 135 13.39 -9.55 14.15
N ARG A 136 14.23 -10.59 14.19
CA ARG A 136 15.70 -10.43 14.22
C ARG A 136 16.23 -9.76 12.92
N VAL A 137 15.67 -10.12 11.76
CA VAL A 137 16.04 -9.46 10.50
C VAL A 137 15.57 -8.00 10.50
N VAL A 138 14.33 -7.74 10.92
CA VAL A 138 13.77 -6.37 11.05
C VAL A 138 14.66 -5.52 11.94
N ARG A 139 15.05 -6.02 13.13
CA ARG A 139 15.97 -5.30 14.04
C ARG A 139 17.30 -5.00 13.36
N ARG A 140 17.95 -5.99 12.72
CA ARG A 140 19.23 -5.78 12.03
C ARG A 140 19.14 -4.75 10.91
N LEU A 141 18.02 -4.71 10.16
CA LEU A 141 17.79 -3.70 9.14
C LEU A 141 17.58 -2.32 9.76
N ALA A 142 16.82 -2.25 10.85
CA ALA A 142 16.59 -1.00 11.58
C ALA A 142 17.88 -0.43 12.21
N ASP A 143 18.80 -1.30 12.71
CA ASP A 143 20.07 -0.91 13.29
C ASP A 143 21.03 -0.24 12.29
N ILE A 144 20.94 -0.60 11.01
CA ILE A 144 21.83 -0.07 9.96
C ILE A 144 21.18 1.01 9.09
N ALA A 145 19.86 1.18 9.19
CA ALA A 145 19.11 2.16 8.43
C ALA A 145 19.27 3.57 9.00
N ASP A 146 19.48 4.54 8.12
CA ASP A 146 19.49 5.97 8.48
C ASP A 146 18.03 6.47 8.69
N VAL A 147 17.06 5.92 7.95
CA VAL A 147 15.65 6.29 8.02
C VAL A 147 14.76 5.05 8.04
N LEU A 148 13.76 5.06 8.92
CA LEU A 148 12.73 4.03 9.00
C LEU A 148 11.39 4.59 8.57
N ILE A 149 10.72 3.89 7.64
CA ILE A 149 9.38 4.23 7.17
C ILE A 149 8.48 3.02 7.34
N THR A 150 7.23 3.24 7.68
CA THR A 150 6.16 2.24 7.61
C THR A 150 4.84 2.89 7.21
N ASN A 151 3.81 2.08 6.98
CA ASN A 151 2.54 2.55 6.43
C ASN A 151 1.35 2.48 7.40
N THR A 152 1.48 1.88 8.57
CA THR A 152 0.40 1.82 9.56
C THR A 152 0.91 2.13 10.96
N GLU A 153 0.07 2.74 11.80
CA GLU A 153 0.37 2.95 13.22
C GLU A 153 0.65 1.63 13.96
N HIS A 154 -0.07 0.56 13.57
CA HIS A 154 0.16 -0.77 14.13
C HIS A 154 1.59 -1.25 13.84
N HIS A 155 2.06 -1.07 12.61
CA HIS A 155 3.44 -1.40 12.23
C HIS A 155 4.44 -0.44 12.89
N GLU A 156 4.14 0.84 13.03
CA GLU A 156 5.00 1.79 13.75
C GLU A 156 5.22 1.34 15.20
N LYS A 157 4.15 1.04 15.92
CA LYS A 157 4.22 0.53 17.31
C LYS A 157 5.01 -0.78 17.40
N ALA A 158 4.80 -1.70 16.46
CA ALA A 158 5.53 -2.95 16.39
C ALA A 158 7.01 -2.73 16.05
N LEU A 159 7.33 -1.88 15.09
CA LEU A 159 8.69 -1.56 14.68
C LEU A 159 9.46 -0.85 15.80
N ARG A 160 8.82 0.08 16.50
CA ARG A 160 9.36 0.74 17.71
C ARG A 160 9.76 -0.30 18.78
N LYS A 161 8.87 -1.27 19.05
CA LYS A 161 9.12 -2.35 19.99
C LYS A 161 10.27 -3.28 19.56
N ILE A 162 10.37 -3.59 18.26
CA ILE A 162 11.40 -4.48 17.72
C ILE A 162 12.77 -3.80 17.68
N SER A 163 12.84 -2.55 17.22
CA SER A 163 14.08 -1.83 16.98
C SER A 163 14.58 -0.99 18.15
N GLY A 164 13.69 -0.58 19.06
CA GLY A 164 13.98 0.39 20.12
C GLY A 164 14.07 1.83 19.60
N ARG A 165 13.85 2.09 18.31
CA ARG A 165 13.91 3.43 17.69
C ARG A 165 12.57 4.16 17.81
N ALA A 166 12.61 5.47 18.01
CA ALA A 166 11.44 6.34 18.07
C ALA A 166 11.21 7.14 16.77
N ASP A 167 12.26 7.30 15.96
CA ASP A 167 12.30 8.08 14.72
C ASP A 167 11.78 7.28 13.52
N ILE A 168 10.51 6.88 13.58
CA ILE A 168 9.83 6.10 12.53
C ILE A 168 8.82 7.00 11.84
N HIS A 169 8.92 7.09 10.52
CA HIS A 169 8.02 7.91 9.71
C HIS A 169 6.83 7.08 9.21
N LEU A 170 5.64 7.64 9.39
CA LEU A 170 4.40 7.04 8.92
C LEU A 170 4.01 7.63 7.56
N VAL A 171 3.98 6.79 6.52
CA VAL A 171 3.60 7.20 5.17
C VAL A 171 2.54 6.22 4.65
N PRO A 172 1.28 6.64 4.54
CA PRO A 172 0.23 5.78 3.99
C PRO A 172 0.49 5.47 2.51
N ILE A 173 -0.07 4.37 2.01
CA ILE A 173 0.04 4.05 0.59
C ILE A 173 -0.89 4.93 -0.25
N GLY A 174 -0.55 5.13 -1.53
CA GLY A 174 -1.45 5.71 -2.51
C GLY A 174 -2.43 4.69 -3.11
N SER A 175 -3.35 5.18 -3.92
CA SER A 175 -4.27 4.33 -4.69
C SER A 175 -3.57 3.67 -5.87
N ASN A 176 -3.80 2.37 -6.08
CA ASN A 176 -3.34 1.68 -7.29
C ASN A 176 -4.23 1.96 -8.51
N ILE A 177 -5.41 2.53 -8.29
CA ILE A 177 -6.34 2.96 -9.34
C ILE A 177 -6.32 4.48 -9.36
N GLU A 178 -5.86 5.06 -10.45
CA GLU A 178 -5.87 6.51 -10.63
C GLU A 178 -7.25 6.98 -11.08
N PRO A 179 -7.72 8.14 -10.56
CA PRO A 179 -8.96 8.72 -11.04
C PRO A 179 -8.88 9.01 -12.54
N ALA A 180 -9.78 8.40 -13.32
CA ALA A 180 -9.97 8.77 -14.71
C ALA A 180 -10.46 10.23 -14.79
N ALA A 181 -10.23 10.89 -15.93
CA ALA A 181 -10.80 12.21 -16.17
C ALA A 181 -12.30 12.19 -15.82
N ALA A 182 -12.69 13.08 -14.92
CA ALA A 182 -14.05 13.08 -14.39
C ALA A 182 -15.02 13.44 -15.52
N ASN A 183 -16.00 12.57 -15.79
CA ASN A 183 -17.24 12.99 -16.41
C ASN A 183 -18.04 13.74 -15.34
N SER A 184 -17.86 15.05 -15.26
CA SER A 184 -18.43 15.92 -14.24
C SER A 184 -19.97 15.89 -14.16
N ASP A 185 -20.64 15.37 -15.18
CA ASP A 185 -22.08 15.50 -15.39
C ASP A 185 -22.88 14.25 -14.98
N GLN A 186 -22.24 13.14 -14.59
CA GLN A 186 -23.00 11.98 -14.14
C GLN A 186 -23.28 12.05 -12.63
N PRO A 187 -24.57 12.11 -12.24
CA PRO A 187 -24.96 12.05 -10.83
C PRO A 187 -24.55 10.70 -10.25
N ARG A 188 -23.98 10.73 -9.06
CA ARG A 188 -23.61 9.48 -8.39
C ARG A 188 -24.85 8.70 -7.96
N LYS A 189 -24.79 7.41 -8.17
CA LYS A 189 -25.83 6.47 -7.81
C LYS A 189 -25.59 5.98 -6.37
N ARG A 190 -26.23 6.62 -5.43
CA ARG A 190 -26.01 6.41 -3.98
C ARG A 190 -26.41 5.03 -3.47
N THR A 191 -27.26 4.34 -4.21
CA THR A 191 -27.71 2.96 -3.89
C THR A 191 -26.85 1.90 -4.61
N GLU A 192 -25.81 2.31 -5.35
CA GLU A 192 -24.86 1.38 -5.96
C GLU A 192 -23.57 1.31 -5.11
N PHE A 193 -23.14 0.09 -4.86
CA PHE A 193 -21.95 -0.23 -4.06
C PHE A 193 -20.94 -0.98 -4.91
N VAL A 194 -19.65 -0.76 -4.61
CA VAL A 194 -18.54 -1.46 -5.26
C VAL A 194 -17.80 -2.33 -4.26
N LEU A 195 -17.48 -3.55 -4.65
CA LEU A 195 -16.59 -4.47 -3.96
C LEU A 195 -15.55 -4.98 -4.95
N PHE A 196 -14.28 -4.66 -4.75
CA PHE A 196 -13.23 -5.04 -5.69
C PHE A 196 -11.97 -5.54 -4.99
N GLY A 197 -11.13 -6.27 -5.74
CA GLY A 197 -9.84 -6.78 -5.30
C GLY A 197 -9.61 -8.25 -5.63
N LEU A 198 -8.58 -8.84 -5.03
CA LEU A 198 -8.25 -10.25 -5.19
C LEU A 198 -9.29 -11.15 -4.51
N PRO A 199 -9.46 -12.42 -4.96
CA PRO A 199 -10.53 -13.31 -4.49
C PRO A 199 -10.60 -13.43 -2.96
N PHE A 200 -9.47 -13.68 -2.30
CA PHE A 200 -9.43 -13.84 -0.85
C PHE A 200 -9.94 -12.60 -0.09
N GLY A 201 -9.47 -11.41 -0.48
CA GLY A 201 -9.89 -10.14 0.14
C GLY A 201 -11.38 -9.84 -0.10
N ARG A 202 -11.88 -10.11 -1.31
CA ARG A 202 -13.31 -9.94 -1.65
C ARG A 202 -14.21 -10.86 -0.83
N VAL A 203 -13.87 -12.16 -0.76
CA VAL A 203 -14.63 -13.14 0.02
C VAL A 203 -14.68 -12.71 1.49
N GLN A 204 -13.55 -12.33 2.08
CA GLN A 204 -13.54 -11.82 3.46
C GLN A 204 -14.40 -10.58 3.62
N THR A 205 -14.28 -9.61 2.72
CA THR A 205 -15.09 -8.38 2.78
C THR A 205 -16.58 -8.72 2.62
N ARG A 206 -16.95 -9.55 1.64
CA ARG A 206 -18.35 -9.96 1.45
C ARG A 206 -18.94 -10.65 2.68
N GLN A 207 -18.15 -11.52 3.34
CA GLN A 207 -18.55 -12.19 4.59
C GLN A 207 -18.75 -11.21 5.74
N LEU A 208 -17.89 -10.21 5.89
CA LEU A 208 -18.03 -9.16 6.91
C LEU A 208 -19.34 -8.39 6.79
N PHE A 209 -19.82 -8.18 5.56
CA PHE A 209 -21.03 -7.42 5.28
C PHE A 209 -22.26 -8.28 4.94
N ALA A 210 -22.21 -9.61 5.09
CA ALA A 210 -23.29 -10.50 4.64
C ALA A 210 -24.67 -10.08 5.19
N SER A 211 -24.81 -9.99 6.51
CA SER A 211 -26.06 -9.60 7.17
C SER A 211 -26.46 -8.14 6.92
N HIS A 212 -25.51 -7.27 6.61
CA HIS A 212 -25.77 -5.87 6.30
C HIS A 212 -26.32 -5.70 4.89
N VAL A 213 -25.77 -6.41 3.93
CA VAL A 213 -26.21 -6.37 2.52
C VAL A 213 -27.71 -6.69 2.41
N ASP A 214 -28.18 -7.72 3.11
CA ASP A 214 -29.59 -8.10 3.09
C ASP A 214 -30.48 -7.00 3.71
N ARG A 215 -30.04 -6.42 4.84
CA ARG A 215 -30.75 -5.30 5.49
C ARG A 215 -30.80 -4.05 4.62
N TRP A 216 -29.68 -3.71 3.93
CA TRP A 216 -29.62 -2.55 3.04
C TRP A 216 -30.50 -2.73 1.81
N ARG A 217 -30.59 -3.95 1.25
CA ARG A 217 -31.51 -4.26 0.15
C ARG A 217 -32.97 -4.13 0.58
N ALA A 218 -33.32 -4.71 1.71
CA ALA A 218 -34.65 -4.61 2.27
C ALA A 218 -35.09 -3.16 2.54
N ALA A 219 -34.13 -2.30 2.92
CA ALA A 219 -34.37 -0.87 3.15
C ALA A 219 -34.26 0.00 1.89
N GLY A 220 -34.02 -0.58 0.71
CA GLY A 220 -33.82 0.16 -0.54
C GLY A 220 -32.53 0.99 -0.63
N ARG A 221 -31.60 0.78 0.32
CA ARG A 221 -30.31 1.48 0.38
C ARG A 221 -29.24 0.86 -0.53
N LEU A 222 -29.40 -0.40 -0.92
CA LEU A 222 -28.55 -1.11 -1.86
C LEU A 222 -29.42 -1.68 -2.98
N THR A 223 -29.36 -1.06 -4.14
CA THR A 223 -30.05 -1.55 -5.36
C THR A 223 -29.11 -2.39 -6.24
N LYS A 224 -27.81 -2.08 -6.24
CA LYS A 224 -26.83 -2.78 -7.04
C LYS A 224 -25.48 -2.91 -6.32
N LEU A 225 -24.94 -4.13 -6.28
CA LEU A 225 -23.59 -4.42 -5.82
C LEU A 225 -22.72 -4.82 -7.03
N HIS A 226 -21.71 -4.02 -7.34
CA HIS A 226 -20.73 -4.34 -8.37
C HIS A 226 -19.57 -5.10 -7.75
N VAL A 227 -19.29 -6.32 -8.26
CA VAL A 227 -18.18 -7.15 -7.80
C VAL A 227 -17.13 -7.27 -8.90
N ILE A 228 -15.90 -6.81 -8.61
CA ILE A 228 -14.82 -6.66 -9.59
C ILE A 228 -13.59 -7.45 -9.16
N GLY A 229 -13.00 -8.17 -10.10
CA GLY A 229 -11.74 -8.90 -9.93
C GLY A 229 -11.83 -10.35 -10.39
N PRO A 230 -10.70 -11.09 -10.39
CA PRO A 230 -10.66 -12.49 -10.83
C PRO A 230 -11.67 -13.35 -10.06
N GLU A 231 -12.31 -14.30 -10.74
CA GLU A 231 -13.27 -15.24 -10.13
C GLU A 231 -14.46 -14.56 -9.40
N ALA A 232 -14.88 -13.37 -9.89
CA ALA A 232 -16.08 -12.72 -9.37
C ALA A 232 -17.32 -13.55 -9.74
N ASN A 233 -18.04 -14.09 -8.75
CA ASN A 233 -19.21 -14.94 -8.94
C ASN A 233 -20.20 -14.83 -7.76
N ASP A 234 -20.39 -13.64 -7.19
CA ASP A 234 -21.41 -13.40 -6.17
C ASP A 234 -22.81 -13.52 -6.83
N PRO A 235 -23.69 -14.46 -6.39
CA PRO A 235 -24.98 -14.70 -7.06
C PRO A 235 -25.92 -13.52 -6.98
N ASP A 236 -25.73 -12.65 -6.00
CA ASP A 236 -26.59 -11.50 -5.73
C ASP A 236 -25.97 -10.17 -6.22
N ALA A 237 -24.98 -10.21 -7.09
CA ALA A 237 -24.25 -9.02 -7.53
C ALA A 237 -24.07 -8.98 -9.05
N GLU A 238 -23.77 -7.80 -9.56
CA GLU A 238 -23.28 -7.64 -10.94
C GLU A 238 -21.78 -7.95 -10.97
N ASN A 239 -21.44 -9.12 -11.49
CA ASN A 239 -20.07 -9.61 -11.56
C ASN A 239 -19.39 -9.15 -12.84
N HIS A 240 -18.31 -8.39 -12.73
CA HIS A 240 -17.58 -7.81 -13.86
C HIS A 240 -16.32 -8.60 -14.26
N GLY A 241 -15.86 -9.55 -13.42
CA GLY A 241 -14.57 -10.18 -13.65
C GLY A 241 -13.42 -9.19 -13.51
N VAL A 242 -12.36 -9.38 -14.30
CA VAL A 242 -11.21 -8.47 -14.35
C VAL A 242 -11.55 -7.31 -15.27
N LEU A 243 -11.44 -6.09 -14.76
CA LEU A 243 -11.62 -4.85 -15.51
C LEU A 243 -10.31 -4.08 -15.61
N GLU A 244 -10.19 -3.26 -16.65
CA GLU A 244 -9.10 -2.30 -16.78
C GLU A 244 -9.19 -1.21 -15.69
N PRO A 245 -8.07 -0.64 -15.24
CA PRO A 245 -8.05 0.37 -14.18
C PRO A 245 -9.00 1.56 -14.44
N VAL A 246 -9.13 1.98 -15.70
CA VAL A 246 -10.03 3.09 -16.09
C VAL A 246 -11.51 2.74 -15.89
N GLU A 247 -11.89 1.49 -16.09
CA GLU A 247 -13.26 1.01 -15.89
C GLU A 247 -13.59 0.92 -14.40
N ILE A 248 -12.65 0.41 -13.58
CA ILE A 248 -12.78 0.41 -12.12
C ILE A 248 -12.91 1.85 -11.62
N SER A 249 -12.10 2.76 -12.14
CA SER A 249 -12.17 4.18 -11.80
C SER A 249 -13.55 4.78 -12.07
N ARG A 250 -14.13 4.52 -13.25
CA ARG A 250 -15.47 5.00 -13.61
C ARG A 250 -16.55 4.46 -12.68
N LEU A 251 -16.48 3.18 -12.32
CA LEU A 251 -17.41 2.58 -11.36
C LEU A 251 -17.28 3.22 -9.97
N LEU A 252 -16.05 3.43 -9.48
CA LEU A 252 -15.82 4.12 -8.20
C LEU A 252 -16.29 5.59 -8.24
N GLN A 253 -16.18 6.25 -9.39
CA GLN A 253 -16.68 7.62 -9.55
C GLN A 253 -18.21 7.69 -9.61
N SER A 254 -18.89 6.67 -10.12
CA SER A 254 -20.34 6.63 -10.25
C SER A 254 -21.05 6.10 -9.01
N ALA A 255 -20.48 5.15 -8.29
CA ALA A 255 -21.07 4.54 -7.11
C ALA A 255 -21.03 5.47 -5.88
N GLY A 256 -21.96 5.26 -4.95
CA GLY A 256 -21.99 5.98 -3.68
C GLY A 256 -20.97 5.43 -2.68
N PHE A 257 -20.86 4.12 -2.61
CA PHE A 257 -20.13 3.43 -1.54
C PHE A 257 -19.19 2.34 -2.05
N CYS A 258 -18.10 2.11 -1.32
CA CYS A 258 -17.17 1.01 -1.55
C CYS A 258 -17.04 0.15 -0.29
N LEU A 259 -17.34 -1.15 -0.40
CA LEU A 259 -17.15 -2.08 0.71
C LEU A 259 -15.65 -2.36 0.90
N THR A 260 -15.18 -2.25 2.13
CA THR A 260 -13.78 -2.48 2.44
C THR A 260 -13.61 -3.25 3.76
N ASN A 261 -12.63 -4.14 3.82
CA ASN A 261 -12.19 -4.78 5.06
C ASN A 261 -11.17 -3.93 5.84
N ALA A 262 -11.00 -2.67 5.47
CA ALA A 262 -10.15 -1.75 6.20
C ALA A 262 -10.66 -1.55 7.63
N SER A 263 -9.73 -1.47 8.54
CA SER A 263 -9.95 -1.20 9.96
C SER A 263 -9.01 -0.08 10.41
N GLU A 264 -9.14 0.34 11.67
CA GLU A 264 -8.20 1.28 12.28
C GLU A 264 -6.73 0.87 12.10
N ALA A 265 -6.44 -0.41 12.22
CA ALA A 265 -5.08 -0.93 12.11
C ALA A 265 -4.57 -1.06 10.66
N THR A 266 -5.46 -1.00 9.65
CA THR A 266 -5.11 -1.41 8.28
C THR A 266 -5.50 -0.43 7.18
N TRP A 267 -6.30 0.61 7.45
CA TRP A 267 -6.78 1.55 6.43
C TRP A 267 -5.65 2.17 5.61
N SER A 268 -4.56 2.56 6.27
CA SER A 268 -3.43 3.26 5.64
C SER A 268 -2.56 2.37 4.72
N LYS A 269 -2.82 1.07 4.69
CA LYS A 269 -2.26 0.10 3.72
C LYS A 269 -3.32 -0.60 2.87
N SER A 270 -4.58 -0.20 2.97
CA SER A 270 -5.69 -0.79 2.20
C SER A 270 -5.80 -0.12 0.84
N THR A 271 -5.45 -0.83 -0.22
CA THR A 271 -5.57 -0.33 -1.60
C THR A 271 -7.02 -0.04 -1.98
N THR A 272 -7.99 -0.82 -1.46
CA THR A 272 -9.42 -0.59 -1.68
C THR A 272 -9.91 0.68 -0.98
N PHE A 273 -9.49 0.91 0.27
CA PHE A 273 -9.82 2.15 0.98
C PHE A 273 -9.24 3.38 0.26
N MET A 274 -7.96 3.31 -0.15
CA MET A 274 -7.29 4.41 -0.83
C MET A 274 -7.88 4.68 -2.22
N ALA A 275 -8.27 3.64 -2.95
CA ALA A 275 -8.96 3.83 -4.22
C ALA A 275 -10.33 4.48 -4.02
N ALA A 276 -11.11 4.04 -3.05
CA ALA A 276 -12.36 4.69 -2.71
C ALA A 276 -12.15 6.17 -2.36
N ALA A 277 -11.15 6.48 -1.52
CA ALA A 277 -10.80 7.85 -1.14
C ALA A 277 -10.40 8.71 -2.35
N ALA A 278 -9.53 8.21 -3.20
CA ALA A 278 -9.06 8.91 -4.40
C ALA A 278 -10.22 9.29 -5.36
N HIS A 279 -11.25 8.45 -5.42
CA HIS A 279 -12.40 8.64 -6.31
C HIS A 279 -13.57 9.34 -5.63
N GLY A 280 -13.47 9.71 -4.36
CA GLY A 280 -14.59 10.23 -3.59
C GLY A 280 -15.76 9.23 -3.51
N CYS A 281 -15.51 7.93 -3.57
CA CYS A 281 -16.45 6.88 -3.24
C CYS A 281 -16.33 6.60 -1.74
N VAL A 282 -17.43 6.68 -0.98
CA VAL A 282 -17.32 6.60 0.48
C VAL A 282 -17.04 5.16 0.93
N PRO A 283 -15.92 4.91 1.65
CA PRO A 283 -15.65 3.57 2.16
C PRO A 283 -16.67 3.18 3.23
N VAL A 284 -17.18 1.95 3.15
CA VAL A 284 -17.97 1.33 4.21
C VAL A 284 -17.06 0.40 5.01
N ILE A 285 -17.04 0.57 6.33
CA ILE A 285 -16.26 -0.25 7.26
C ILE A 285 -17.18 -1.07 8.16
N ALA A 286 -16.78 -2.29 8.51
CA ALA A 286 -17.60 -3.19 9.32
C ALA A 286 -17.66 -2.78 10.81
N GLY A 287 -16.62 -2.12 11.31
CA GLY A 287 -16.52 -1.68 12.70
C GLY A 287 -17.05 -0.27 12.94
N ALA A 288 -17.00 0.18 14.20
CA ALA A 288 -17.35 1.54 14.55
C ALA A 288 -16.42 2.56 13.87
N ARG A 289 -17.01 3.67 13.45
CA ARG A 289 -16.28 4.81 12.88
C ARG A 289 -15.43 5.48 13.97
N ARG A 290 -14.23 5.91 13.60
CA ARG A 290 -13.36 6.74 14.45
C ARG A 290 -13.63 8.22 14.25
N ASN A 291 -13.28 9.04 15.23
CA ASN A 291 -13.41 10.49 15.14
C ASN A 291 -12.24 11.15 14.38
N GLU A 292 -11.19 10.40 14.05
CA GLU A 292 -9.99 10.89 13.39
C GLU A 292 -10.00 10.61 11.88
N ALA A 293 -9.51 11.57 11.12
CA ALA A 293 -9.34 11.43 9.66
C ALA A 293 -8.31 10.34 9.32
N PRO A 294 -8.53 9.58 8.25
CA PRO A 294 -9.66 9.63 7.31
C PRO A 294 -10.84 8.71 7.72
N LEU A 295 -10.72 7.96 8.79
CA LEU A 295 -11.79 7.02 9.21
C LEU A 295 -13.07 7.73 9.66
N SER A 296 -12.97 8.99 10.12
CA SER A 296 -14.13 9.82 10.39
C SER A 296 -14.99 10.11 9.14
N TYR A 297 -14.40 10.02 7.94
CA TYR A 297 -15.08 10.24 6.67
C TYR A 297 -15.64 8.94 6.05
N ALA A 298 -15.27 7.79 6.59
CA ALA A 298 -15.89 6.51 6.23
C ALA A 298 -17.30 6.40 6.85
N VAL A 299 -18.07 5.41 6.42
CA VAL A 299 -19.39 5.09 6.98
C VAL A 299 -19.32 3.72 7.64
N ALA A 300 -19.78 3.63 8.87
CA ALA A 300 -19.95 2.33 9.50
C ALA A 300 -21.14 1.58 8.87
N ALA A 301 -21.05 0.26 8.80
CA ALA A 301 -22.09 -0.56 8.18
C ALA A 301 -23.49 -0.31 8.75
N ASP A 302 -23.59 -0.08 10.06
CA ASP A 302 -24.87 0.18 10.71
C ASP A 302 -25.44 1.58 10.43
N GLU A 303 -24.60 2.54 9.98
CA GLU A 303 -25.03 3.90 9.64
C GLU A 303 -25.70 3.99 8.25
N ILE A 304 -25.53 3.03 7.36
CA ILE A 304 -25.99 3.09 5.95
C ILE A 304 -27.51 3.36 5.84
N ASN A 305 -28.31 2.82 6.74
CA ASN A 305 -29.76 3.00 6.70
C ASN A 305 -30.22 4.39 7.19
N SER A 306 -29.43 5.06 8.01
CA SER A 306 -29.78 6.34 8.65
C SER A 306 -29.03 7.55 8.10
N ILE A 307 -27.88 7.34 7.43
CA ILE A 307 -27.07 8.44 6.91
C ILE A 307 -27.83 9.26 5.86
N SER A 308 -27.83 10.58 6.02
CA SER A 308 -28.44 11.50 5.07
C SER A 308 -27.60 11.69 3.82
N ASP A 309 -28.23 12.19 2.77
CA ASP A 309 -27.59 12.49 1.50
C ASP A 309 -26.56 13.63 1.61
N ASP A 310 -26.84 14.59 2.47
CA ASP A 310 -25.93 15.71 2.72
C ASP A 310 -24.68 15.25 3.46
N GLU A 311 -24.83 14.39 4.49
CA GLU A 311 -23.68 13.80 5.18
C GLU A 311 -22.79 12.95 4.27
N VAL A 312 -23.37 12.15 3.37
CA VAL A 312 -22.60 11.38 2.38
C VAL A 312 -21.81 12.31 1.47
N THR A 313 -22.44 13.41 1.03
CA THR A 313 -21.80 14.41 0.17
C THR A 313 -20.66 15.12 0.88
N GLU A 314 -20.85 15.48 2.14
CA GLU A 314 -19.84 16.13 2.97
C GLU A 314 -18.65 15.18 3.23
N ARG A 315 -18.90 13.95 3.69
CA ARG A 315 -17.85 12.96 3.97
C ARG A 315 -17.03 12.64 2.71
N ARG A 316 -17.67 12.58 1.55
CA ARG A 316 -17.04 12.40 0.26
C ARG A 316 -16.07 13.53 -0.07
N ALA A 317 -16.49 14.77 0.11
CA ALA A 317 -15.65 15.94 -0.14
C ALA A 317 -14.45 16.00 0.82
N GLN A 318 -14.69 15.70 2.10
CA GLN A 318 -13.65 15.64 3.13
C GLN A 318 -12.63 14.53 2.83
N LEU A 319 -13.10 13.35 2.44
CA LEU A 319 -12.25 12.20 2.11
C LEU A 319 -11.37 12.45 0.88
N ALA A 320 -11.95 13.02 -0.19
CA ALA A 320 -11.20 13.34 -1.42
C ALA A 320 -10.13 14.41 -1.15
N ARG A 321 -10.46 15.44 -0.36
CA ARG A 321 -9.50 16.46 0.07
C ARG A 321 -8.37 15.84 0.89
N TRP A 322 -8.72 15.04 1.90
CA TRP A 322 -7.74 14.36 2.74
C TRP A 322 -6.79 13.48 1.89
N TYR A 323 -7.34 12.73 0.93
CA TYR A 323 -6.51 11.90 0.04
C TYR A 323 -5.52 12.75 -0.76
N GLY A 324 -5.99 13.83 -1.39
CA GLY A 324 -5.13 14.74 -2.15
C GLY A 324 -4.01 15.37 -1.33
N GLU A 325 -4.25 15.65 -0.04
CA GLU A 325 -3.28 16.26 0.87
C GLU A 325 -2.32 15.25 1.52
N ASN A 326 -2.70 13.97 1.66
CA ASN A 326 -1.99 13.03 2.51
C ASN A 326 -1.49 11.77 1.82
N ALA A 327 -2.19 11.25 0.80
CA ALA A 327 -1.95 9.93 0.23
C ALA A 327 -1.90 9.91 -1.32
N ASP A 328 -2.14 11.04 -1.98
CA ASP A 328 -1.88 11.18 -3.42
C ASP A 328 -0.43 10.81 -3.74
N TRP A 329 -0.21 10.21 -4.91
CA TRP A 329 1.13 9.73 -5.28
C TRP A 329 2.16 10.84 -5.36
N GLY A 330 1.80 12.04 -5.82
CA GLY A 330 2.70 13.19 -5.84
C GLY A 330 3.09 13.63 -4.43
N VAL A 331 2.14 13.63 -3.49
CA VAL A 331 2.40 13.93 -2.06
C VAL A 331 3.25 12.85 -1.43
N THR A 332 2.92 11.58 -1.64
CA THR A 332 3.66 10.43 -1.13
C THR A 332 5.10 10.42 -1.64
N ALA A 333 5.29 10.66 -2.93
CA ALA A 333 6.62 10.71 -3.55
C ALA A 333 7.47 11.86 -3.00
N ARG A 334 6.90 13.05 -2.81
CA ARG A 334 7.61 14.19 -2.18
C ARG A 334 8.01 13.88 -0.73
N LYS A 335 7.11 13.30 0.06
CA LYS A 335 7.40 12.89 1.46
C LYS A 335 8.56 11.89 1.51
N ILE A 336 8.51 10.85 0.67
CA ILE A 336 9.58 9.82 0.64
C ILE A 336 10.89 10.40 0.10
N ALA A 337 10.84 11.22 -0.95
CA ALA A 337 12.04 11.87 -1.49
C ALA A 337 12.77 12.74 -0.46
N ALA A 338 12.03 13.52 0.33
CA ALA A 338 12.59 14.32 1.40
C ALA A 338 13.23 13.48 2.52
N LEU A 339 12.68 12.30 2.82
CA LEU A 339 13.24 11.37 3.80
C LEU A 339 14.49 10.64 3.29
N VAL A 340 14.48 10.24 2.02
CA VAL A 340 15.58 9.50 1.38
C VAL A 340 16.80 10.42 1.19
N SER A 341 16.57 11.66 0.78
CA SER A 341 17.63 12.62 0.47
C SER A 341 17.27 14.00 1.07
N PRO A 342 17.49 14.20 2.35
CA PRO A 342 17.34 15.51 2.94
C PRO A 342 18.29 16.52 2.27
N ALA A 343 17.79 17.72 2.04
CA ALA A 343 18.53 18.83 1.42
C ALA A 343 19.78 19.22 2.19
#